data_aa6d7e5f144774133cd84bcc4251e65b
#
_entry.id   aa6d7e5f144774133cd84bcc4251e65b
#
_cell.length_a   1.000
_cell.length_b   1.000
_cell.length_c   1.000
_cell.angle_alpha   90.00
_cell.angle_beta   90.00
_cell.angle_gamma   90.00
#
_symmetry.space_group_name_H-M   'P 1'
#
loop_
_entity.id
_entity.type
_entity.pdbx_description
1 polymer ?
#
loop_
_entity_poly.entity_id
_entity_poly.type
_entity_poly.pdbx_seq_one_letter_code
_entity_poly.pdbx_strand_id
1 'polypeptide(L)'
;MPYRRLPNTDQARIRALKSAVGKGDVYNVNELAISLNTLSEARSFLSKFEIAHNYYVQCYDNQVKESPKHQSNVKTARLYISHFIQVLNLSVLRSEVKPIHKKLYCLPIDNYNVPDLTSEAAMVEWGKRIIEGERKRTSQGGVPIY
;
A
#
# COMPACT_ATOMS: atom_id res chain seq x y z
N MET A 1 14.29 -21.70 -40.80
CA MET A 1 13.23 -22.13 -39.89
C MET A 1 12.66 -20.89 -39.21
N PRO A 2 11.32 -20.72 -39.13
CA PRO A 2 10.77 -19.60 -38.43
C PRO A 2 11.13 -19.69 -36.94
N TYR A 3 11.76 -18.66 -36.40
CA TYR A 3 12.16 -18.56 -35.01
C TYR A 3 10.87 -18.53 -34.13
N ARG A 4 10.57 -19.63 -33.45
CA ARG A 4 9.45 -19.67 -32.49
C ARG A 4 9.88 -18.99 -31.21
N ARG A 5 9.31 -17.81 -30.95
CA ARG A 5 9.49 -17.14 -29.66
C ARG A 5 8.86 -17.97 -28.55
N LEU A 6 9.61 -18.23 -27.50
CA LEU A 6 9.08 -18.83 -26.28
C LEU A 6 8.03 -17.89 -25.65
N PRO A 7 7.00 -18.45 -25.00
CA PRO A 7 6.00 -17.64 -24.32
C PRO A 7 6.67 -16.82 -23.21
N ASN A 8 6.48 -15.50 -23.25
CA ASN A 8 7.14 -14.53 -22.37
C ASN A 8 6.21 -13.95 -21.28
N THR A 9 4.91 -14.17 -21.39
CA THR A 9 3.94 -13.77 -20.37
C THR A 9 3.39 -15.00 -19.64
N ASP A 10 2.96 -14.82 -18.39
CA ASP A 10 2.40 -15.89 -17.59
C ASP A 10 1.16 -16.52 -18.23
N GLN A 11 0.28 -15.71 -18.79
CA GLN A 11 -0.87 -16.22 -19.54
C GLN A 11 -0.48 -17.00 -20.78
N ALA A 12 0.56 -16.57 -21.52
CA ALA A 12 1.06 -17.32 -22.66
C ALA A 12 1.70 -18.64 -22.24
N ARG A 13 2.41 -18.68 -21.11
CA ARG A 13 2.99 -19.88 -20.52
C ARG A 13 1.90 -20.87 -20.08
N ILE A 14 0.85 -20.38 -19.40
CA ILE A 14 -0.29 -21.20 -18.98
C ILE A 14 -0.99 -21.78 -20.22
N ARG A 15 -1.24 -20.98 -21.26
CA ARG A 15 -1.85 -21.48 -22.51
C ARG A 15 -1.00 -22.55 -23.20
N ALA A 16 0.32 -22.35 -23.23
CA ALA A 16 1.23 -23.33 -23.81
C ALA A 16 1.22 -24.65 -23.03
N LEU A 17 1.25 -24.59 -21.70
CA LEU A 17 1.16 -25.76 -20.83
C LEU A 17 -0.20 -26.48 -20.98
N LYS A 18 -1.31 -25.75 -21.01
CA LYS A 18 -2.65 -26.33 -21.26
C LYS A 18 -2.72 -27.05 -22.60
N SER A 19 -2.16 -26.46 -23.65
CA SER A 19 -2.13 -27.08 -24.97
C SER A 19 -1.27 -28.34 -24.97
N ALA A 20 -0.13 -28.33 -24.30
CA ALA A 20 0.74 -29.48 -24.18
C ALA A 20 0.08 -30.65 -23.41
N VAL A 21 -0.52 -30.32 -22.24
CA VAL A 21 -1.23 -31.32 -21.42
C VAL A 21 -2.45 -31.88 -22.16
N GLY A 22 -3.26 -31.03 -22.79
CA GLY A 22 -4.44 -31.46 -23.55
C GLY A 22 -4.11 -32.35 -24.74
N LYS A 23 -2.99 -32.09 -25.44
CA LYS A 23 -2.50 -33.02 -26.49
C LYS A 23 -2.02 -34.33 -25.90
N GLY A 24 -1.35 -34.30 -24.73
CA GLY A 24 -0.93 -35.53 -24.05
C GLY A 24 -2.09 -36.41 -23.58
N ASP A 25 -3.31 -35.85 -23.44
CA ASP A 25 -4.50 -36.63 -23.09
C ASP A 25 -5.19 -37.27 -24.31
N VAL A 26 -4.93 -36.76 -25.50
CA VAL A 26 -5.60 -37.20 -26.75
C VAL A 26 -4.74 -38.22 -27.53
N TYR A 27 -3.41 -38.08 -27.53
CA TYR A 27 -2.53 -38.89 -28.33
C TYR A 27 -1.99 -40.09 -27.54
N ASN A 28 -1.76 -41.22 -28.21
CA ASN A 28 -1.12 -42.37 -27.62
C ASN A 28 0.34 -42.06 -27.18
N VAL A 29 0.76 -42.70 -26.12
CA VAL A 29 2.09 -42.51 -25.51
C VAL A 29 3.24 -42.66 -26.55
N ASN A 30 3.10 -43.60 -27.49
CA ASN A 30 4.08 -43.84 -28.54
C ASN A 30 4.14 -42.76 -29.64
N GLU A 31 3.15 -41.90 -29.70
CA GLU A 31 3.05 -40.78 -30.65
C GLU A 31 3.51 -39.45 -30.05
N LEU A 32 3.73 -39.41 -28.73
CA LEU A 32 4.17 -38.24 -28.03
C LEU A 32 5.70 -38.08 -28.12
N ALA A 33 6.17 -36.88 -28.43
CA ALA A 33 7.59 -36.53 -28.45
C ALA A 33 8.20 -36.36 -27.05
N ILE A 34 7.41 -36.55 -25.98
CA ILE A 34 7.80 -36.34 -24.58
C ILE A 34 7.47 -37.60 -23.77
N SER A 35 8.24 -37.82 -22.68
CA SER A 35 7.99 -38.93 -21.76
C SER A 35 6.73 -38.70 -20.92
N LEU A 36 6.12 -39.80 -20.44
CA LEU A 36 4.99 -39.76 -19.50
C LEU A 36 5.34 -39.02 -18.21
N ASN A 37 6.57 -39.17 -17.75
CA ASN A 37 7.04 -38.47 -16.57
C ASN A 37 7.02 -36.94 -16.77
N THR A 38 7.56 -36.46 -17.89
CA THR A 38 7.54 -35.05 -18.26
C THR A 38 6.11 -34.51 -18.38
N LEU A 39 5.18 -35.33 -18.94
CA LEU A 39 3.77 -34.95 -19.05
C LEU A 39 3.11 -34.85 -17.66
N SER A 40 3.40 -35.78 -16.76
CA SER A 40 2.92 -35.77 -15.37
C SER A 40 3.44 -34.54 -14.61
N GLU A 41 4.72 -34.22 -14.75
CA GLU A 41 5.34 -33.03 -14.19
C GLU A 41 4.68 -31.75 -14.74
N ALA A 42 4.42 -31.69 -16.06
CA ALA A 42 3.74 -30.54 -16.68
C ALA A 42 2.32 -30.33 -16.13
N ARG A 43 1.56 -31.44 -15.91
CA ARG A 43 0.22 -31.35 -15.28
C ARG A 43 0.28 -30.79 -13.85
N SER A 44 1.18 -31.35 -13.04
CA SER A 44 1.35 -30.91 -11.66
C SER A 44 1.79 -29.45 -11.60
N PHE A 45 2.73 -29.05 -12.47
CA PHE A 45 3.20 -27.68 -12.55
C PHE A 45 2.13 -26.72 -13.04
N LEU A 46 1.33 -27.09 -14.05
CA LEU A 46 0.23 -26.27 -14.56
C LEU A 46 -0.76 -25.91 -13.45
N SER A 47 -1.18 -26.91 -12.65
CA SER A 47 -2.11 -26.68 -11.54
C SER A 47 -1.55 -25.69 -10.51
N LYS A 48 -0.30 -25.88 -10.10
CA LYS A 48 0.38 -24.97 -9.16
C LYS A 48 0.54 -23.57 -9.74
N PHE A 49 0.89 -23.47 -11.01
CA PHE A 49 1.09 -22.19 -11.69
C PHE A 49 -0.22 -21.41 -11.84
N GLU A 50 -1.32 -22.07 -12.17
CA GLU A 50 -2.64 -21.44 -12.23
C GLU A 50 -3.08 -20.89 -10.87
N ILE A 51 -2.89 -21.66 -9.80
CA ILE A 51 -3.21 -21.20 -8.43
C ILE A 51 -2.38 -19.97 -8.08
N ALA A 52 -1.06 -20.01 -8.31
CA ALA A 52 -0.18 -18.89 -8.03
C ALA A 52 -0.52 -17.64 -8.85
N HIS A 53 -0.82 -17.84 -10.15
CA HIS A 53 -1.21 -16.73 -11.03
C HIS A 53 -2.54 -16.10 -10.61
N ASN A 54 -3.54 -16.90 -10.28
CA ASN A 54 -4.83 -16.38 -9.80
C ASN A 54 -4.68 -15.61 -8.49
N TYR A 55 -3.85 -16.10 -7.57
CA TYR A 55 -3.54 -15.39 -6.33
C TYR A 55 -2.85 -14.05 -6.61
N TYR A 56 -1.86 -14.03 -7.50
CA TYR A 56 -1.20 -12.80 -7.92
C TYR A 56 -2.18 -11.77 -8.50
N VAL A 57 -3.06 -12.19 -9.42
CA VAL A 57 -4.07 -11.31 -10.02
C VAL A 57 -5.01 -10.75 -8.95
N GLN A 58 -5.46 -11.58 -8.01
CA GLN A 58 -6.32 -11.14 -6.91
C GLN A 58 -5.63 -10.11 -6.01
N CYS A 59 -4.37 -10.34 -5.66
CA CYS A 59 -3.59 -9.38 -4.86
C CYS A 59 -3.39 -8.06 -5.61
N TYR A 60 -3.09 -8.11 -6.90
CA TYR A 60 -2.93 -6.93 -7.74
C TYR A 60 -4.23 -6.13 -7.84
N ASP A 61 -5.35 -6.79 -8.10
CA ASP A 61 -6.67 -6.13 -8.17
C ASP A 61 -7.05 -5.48 -6.84
N ASN A 62 -6.77 -6.14 -5.71
CA ASN A 62 -7.00 -5.57 -4.39
C ASN A 62 -6.12 -4.33 -4.17
N GLN A 63 -4.84 -4.38 -4.53
CA GLN A 63 -3.94 -3.23 -4.43
C GLN A 63 -4.44 -2.05 -5.27
N VAL A 64 -4.89 -2.29 -6.49
CA VAL A 64 -5.43 -1.25 -7.38
C VAL A 64 -6.69 -0.61 -6.79
N LYS A 65 -7.58 -1.39 -6.18
CA LYS A 65 -8.80 -0.89 -5.53
C LYS A 65 -8.53 -0.06 -4.27
N GLU A 66 -7.59 -0.49 -3.43
CA GLU A 66 -7.29 0.17 -2.16
C GLU A 66 -6.38 1.41 -2.32
N SER A 67 -5.58 1.48 -3.38
CA SER A 67 -4.65 2.59 -3.60
C SER A 67 -5.31 3.97 -3.66
N PRO A 68 -6.43 4.21 -4.38
CA PRO A 68 -7.11 5.50 -4.40
C PRO A 68 -7.66 5.90 -3.04
N LYS A 69 -8.19 4.95 -2.26
CA LYS A 69 -8.70 5.16 -0.90
C LYS A 69 -7.56 5.53 0.05
N HIS A 70 -6.43 4.84 -0.05
CA HIS A 70 -5.25 5.16 0.72
C HIS A 70 -4.76 6.58 0.42
N GLN A 71 -4.64 6.97 -0.86
CA GLN A 71 -4.26 8.32 -1.26
C GLN A 71 -5.22 9.40 -0.75
N SER A 72 -6.53 9.12 -0.76
CA SER A 72 -7.54 10.01 -0.19
C SER A 72 -7.36 10.18 1.31
N ASN A 73 -7.13 9.08 2.05
CA ASN A 73 -6.87 9.12 3.49
C ASN A 73 -5.60 9.91 3.83
N VAL A 74 -4.53 9.74 3.05
CA VAL A 74 -3.28 10.49 3.20
C VAL A 74 -3.49 11.99 3.01
N LYS A 75 -4.24 12.39 1.97
CA LYS A 75 -4.59 13.81 1.74
C LYS A 75 -5.40 14.38 2.90
N THR A 76 -6.38 13.66 3.36
CA THR A 76 -7.25 14.06 4.47
C THR A 76 -6.45 14.20 5.77
N ALA A 77 -5.60 13.22 6.09
CA ALA A 77 -4.74 13.28 7.27
C ALA A 77 -3.81 14.50 7.23
N ARG A 78 -3.16 14.75 6.08
CA ARG A 78 -2.31 15.93 5.90
C ARG A 78 -3.07 17.23 6.12
N LEU A 79 -4.29 17.34 5.61
CA LEU A 79 -5.15 18.51 5.77
C LEU A 79 -5.45 18.75 7.25
N TYR A 80 -5.92 17.74 7.98
CA TYR A 80 -6.27 17.89 9.39
C TYR A 80 -5.06 18.22 10.26
N ILE A 81 -3.92 17.57 10.04
CA ILE A 81 -2.68 17.84 10.80
C ILE A 81 -2.22 19.28 10.56
N SER A 82 -2.14 19.71 9.31
CA SER A 82 -1.73 21.08 8.96
C SER A 82 -2.68 22.11 9.52
N HIS A 83 -3.99 21.88 9.40
CA HIS A 83 -5.02 22.76 9.92
C HIS A 83 -4.93 22.90 11.44
N PHE A 84 -4.82 21.79 12.17
CA PHE A 84 -4.66 21.82 13.63
C PHE A 84 -3.46 22.68 14.05
N ILE A 85 -2.30 22.48 13.42
CA ILE A 85 -1.08 23.25 13.74
C ILE A 85 -1.26 24.73 13.43
N GLN A 86 -1.93 25.08 12.34
CA GLN A 86 -2.25 26.47 12.01
C GLN A 86 -3.17 27.10 13.04
N VAL A 87 -4.24 26.41 13.44
CA VAL A 87 -5.18 26.91 14.47
C VAL A 87 -4.46 27.05 15.82
N LEU A 88 -3.64 26.10 16.22
CA LEU A 88 -2.82 26.21 17.43
C LEU A 88 -1.90 27.44 17.38
N ASN A 89 -1.21 27.65 16.26
CA ASN A 89 -0.35 28.81 16.08
C ASN A 89 -1.15 30.14 16.16
N LEU A 90 -2.33 30.18 15.56
CA LEU A 90 -3.22 31.34 15.63
C LEU A 90 -3.72 31.60 17.05
N SER A 91 -4.07 30.56 17.81
CA SER A 91 -4.48 30.68 19.21
C SER A 91 -3.34 31.20 20.09
N VAL A 92 -2.08 30.82 19.78
CA VAL A 92 -0.91 31.39 20.46
C VAL A 92 -0.74 32.88 20.11
N LEU A 93 -0.85 33.25 18.84
CA LEU A 93 -0.75 34.64 18.40
C LEU A 93 -1.86 35.55 19.00
N ARG A 94 -3.06 35.00 19.24
CA ARG A 94 -4.18 35.69 19.90
C ARG A 94 -4.06 35.71 21.42
N SER A 95 -3.01 35.15 21.98
CA SER A 95 -2.80 34.99 23.42
C SER A 95 -3.82 34.10 24.14
N GLU A 96 -4.57 33.29 23.41
CA GLU A 96 -5.54 32.31 23.94
C GLU A 96 -4.80 31.10 24.54
N VAL A 97 -3.66 30.75 23.96
CA VAL A 97 -2.77 29.69 24.40
C VAL A 97 -1.37 30.24 24.64
N LYS A 98 -0.77 29.88 25.76
CA LYS A 98 0.59 30.33 26.07
C LYS A 98 1.60 29.71 25.11
N PRO A 99 2.59 30.45 24.57
CA PRO A 99 3.59 29.92 23.62
C PRO A 99 4.32 28.68 24.12
N ILE A 100 4.56 28.57 25.43
CA ILE A 100 5.24 27.45 26.06
C ILE A 100 4.51 26.11 25.83
N HIS A 101 3.18 26.14 25.65
CA HIS A 101 2.37 24.93 25.41
C HIS A 101 2.67 24.28 24.05
N LYS A 102 3.28 25.00 23.09
CA LYS A 102 3.74 24.39 21.83
C LYS A 102 4.73 23.25 22.04
N LYS A 103 5.50 23.28 23.14
CA LYS A 103 6.41 22.20 23.50
C LYS A 103 5.70 20.85 23.76
N LEU A 104 4.44 20.89 24.21
CA LEU A 104 3.65 19.66 24.41
C LEU A 104 3.39 18.90 23.11
N TYR A 105 3.44 19.60 21.97
CA TYR A 105 3.28 19.06 20.62
C TYR A 105 4.62 18.89 19.90
N CYS A 106 5.75 19.04 20.62
CA CYS A 106 7.09 19.05 20.03
C CYS A 106 7.29 20.12 18.94
N LEU A 107 6.54 21.23 19.02
CA LEU A 107 6.67 22.37 18.12
C LEU A 107 7.62 23.42 18.71
N PRO A 108 8.45 24.07 17.88
CA PRO A 108 9.26 25.21 18.31
C PRO A 108 8.38 26.38 18.79
N ILE A 109 8.82 27.08 19.83
CA ILE A 109 8.04 28.21 20.40
C ILE A 109 7.96 29.38 19.41
N ASP A 110 9.08 29.68 18.77
CA ASP A 110 9.25 30.87 17.92
C ASP A 110 8.99 30.63 16.44
N ASN A 111 8.65 29.41 16.05
CA ASN A 111 8.35 29.05 14.66
C ASN A 111 6.86 28.75 14.50
N TYR A 112 6.18 29.52 13.64
CA TYR A 112 4.73 29.41 13.36
C TYR A 112 4.46 28.69 12.03
N ASN A 113 5.46 28.09 11.40
CA ASN A 113 5.28 27.30 10.18
C ASN A 113 4.75 25.90 10.49
N VAL A 114 4.00 25.36 9.54
CA VAL A 114 3.64 23.94 9.55
C VAL A 114 4.89 23.13 9.22
N PRO A 115 5.21 22.08 9.99
CA PRO A 115 6.34 21.22 9.66
C PRO A 115 6.13 20.44 8.34
N ASP A 116 7.18 19.84 7.83
CA ASP A 116 7.10 19.02 6.63
C ASP A 116 6.21 17.78 6.87
N LEU A 117 5.17 17.65 6.06
CA LEU A 117 4.20 16.55 6.05
C LEU A 117 4.25 15.77 4.73
N THR A 118 5.37 15.80 4.02
CA THR A 118 5.48 15.19 2.69
C THR A 118 5.43 13.66 2.77
N SER A 119 6.13 13.07 3.74
CA SER A 119 6.16 11.62 3.93
C SER A 119 5.02 11.12 4.83
N GLU A 120 4.52 9.91 4.55
CA GLU A 120 3.51 9.26 5.39
C GLU A 120 4.01 9.02 6.81
N ALA A 121 5.29 8.66 6.97
CA ALA A 121 5.91 8.46 8.27
C ALA A 121 5.89 9.76 9.10
N ALA A 122 6.21 10.90 8.48
CA ALA A 122 6.15 12.21 9.14
C ALA A 122 4.70 12.55 9.54
N MET A 123 3.71 12.29 8.70
CA MET A 123 2.29 12.52 9.03
C MET A 123 1.83 11.69 10.22
N VAL A 124 2.19 10.40 10.26
CA VAL A 124 1.85 9.52 11.39
C VAL A 124 2.49 10.02 12.68
N GLU A 125 3.76 10.40 12.62
CA GLU A 125 4.50 10.92 13.77
C GLU A 125 3.89 12.24 14.28
N TRP A 126 3.61 13.20 13.39
CA TRP A 126 2.98 14.46 13.76
C TRP A 126 1.56 14.26 14.29
N GLY A 127 0.78 13.35 13.70
CA GLY A 127 -0.55 12.99 14.21
C GLY A 127 -0.48 12.49 15.66
N LYS A 128 0.46 11.61 15.99
CA LYS A 128 0.68 11.13 17.36
C LYS A 128 1.05 12.26 18.32
N ARG A 129 1.99 13.12 17.93
CA ARG A 129 2.42 14.28 18.72
C ARG A 129 1.28 15.25 19.02
N ILE A 130 0.43 15.50 18.04
CA ILE A 130 -0.76 16.35 18.20
C ILE A 130 -1.73 15.73 19.21
N ILE A 131 -2.09 14.46 19.03
CA ILE A 131 -3.02 13.76 19.92
C ILE A 131 -2.48 13.72 21.36
N GLU A 132 -1.22 13.41 21.53
CA GLU A 132 -0.59 13.35 22.84
C GLU A 132 -0.45 14.74 23.48
N GLY A 133 -0.03 15.74 22.69
CA GLY A 133 0.10 17.12 23.14
C GLY A 133 -1.23 17.70 23.59
N GLU A 134 -2.30 17.48 22.79
CA GLU A 134 -3.64 17.96 23.11
C GLU A 134 -4.20 17.27 24.36
N ARG A 135 -3.99 15.96 24.49
CA ARG A 135 -4.37 15.22 25.70
C ARG A 135 -3.67 15.78 26.95
N LYS A 136 -2.36 16.07 26.88
CA LYS A 136 -1.61 16.66 27.99
C LYS A 136 -2.11 18.08 28.30
N ARG A 137 -2.32 18.90 27.30
CA ARG A 137 -2.77 20.29 27.47
C ARG A 137 -4.17 20.37 28.08
N THR A 138 -5.11 19.55 27.60
CA THR A 138 -6.48 19.51 28.14
C THR A 138 -6.54 18.94 29.56
N SER A 139 -5.71 17.96 29.88
CA SER A 139 -5.59 17.44 31.26
C SER A 139 -5.07 18.48 32.26
N GLN A 140 -4.37 19.51 31.77
CA GLN A 140 -3.91 20.66 32.56
C GLN A 140 -4.92 21.82 32.59
N GLY A 141 -6.15 21.59 32.16
CA GLY A 141 -7.22 22.58 32.18
C GLY A 141 -7.31 23.46 30.92
N GLY A 142 -6.58 23.12 29.85
CA GLY A 142 -6.69 23.80 28.57
C GLY A 142 -8.01 23.45 27.86
N VAL A 143 -8.65 24.45 27.20
CA VAL A 143 -9.83 24.22 26.36
C VAL A 143 -9.38 23.56 25.04
N PRO A 144 -10.08 22.51 24.55
CA PRO A 144 -9.74 21.86 23.28
C PRO A 144 -9.62 22.86 22.12
N ILE A 145 -8.66 22.62 21.24
CA ILE A 145 -8.49 23.38 19.99
C ILE A 145 -9.33 22.70 18.90
N TYR A 146 -10.17 23.46 18.23
CA TYR A 146 -11.04 22.99 17.14
C TYR A 146 -10.60 23.58 15.80
#